data_e3ac55d23025cc05bc992694e28c531a
#
_entry.id   e3ac55d23025cc05bc992694e28c531a
#
_cell.length_a   1.000
_cell.length_b   1.000
_cell.length_c   1.000
_cell.angle_alpha   90.00
_cell.angle_beta   90.00
_cell.angle_gamma   90.00
#
_symmetry.space_group_name_H-M   'P 1'
#
loop_
_entity.id
_entity.type
_entity.pdbx_description
1 polymer ?
#
loop_
_entity_poly.entity_id
_entity_poly.type
_entity_poly.pdbx_seq_one_letter_code
_entity_poly.pdbx_strand_id
1 'polypeptide(L)'
;PADPIDLATRSRTPVQHARTKIIGPTLDDGLLSLAVKLWMIESAKYTVDVAYYIFTRDEAGYAVLGALCNAVRRGVDVRIVVDSIGSMHPSHSELRALETCADEAGFMRNDAGQVTTTRARVQTVIFNALSKPSSWANRRSHDKVLITDGHFPADAIVLTGGRNVSLAYYGIHNDGSPDPTAYRDVEILLRPDTDATLESVTVGNVSEVYYSIVFLNKGNKRIYPANNPDTEKKQRARAQQSLAFFMQHPEIAKKMADMDAYMKQGFRDSKVRLAHELDNLVNVRVTTDVRENKSQNPNSITYILFEIAEAAQNQAAARRGEPLRIVSPYLFVVEYYDSEGKLVLDGAQAVHDWMREHPDARLEIITNSVLTSDNIFAQSIIDMDMAPRLLLPPELRESWLSGIESGELNPQLVESEAWKAAINHPQIFIYETGRLDSVKLGGNTHFGKLHAKYITGGQYGFVGTSNFDYRSRLYNNEMGFFFDDAELSNDLEEIFEQLKATSYRWGTPEWLEMRRKVMAKKGMKSWMVRHQRGLYKFMKATGLDWLI
;
A
#
# COMPACT_ATOMS: atom_id res chain seq x y z
N PRO A 1 10.22 -30.94 -9.34
CA PRO A 1 10.85 -29.73 -8.81
C PRO A 1 9.89 -29.09 -7.81
N ALA A 2 10.43 -28.60 -6.67
CA ALA A 2 9.63 -27.90 -5.69
C ALA A 2 9.02 -26.62 -6.30
N ASP A 3 7.80 -26.27 -5.90
CA ASP A 3 7.16 -25.04 -6.36
C ASP A 3 7.95 -23.82 -5.82
N PRO A 4 8.35 -22.85 -6.65
CA PRO A 4 9.09 -21.69 -6.20
C PRO A 4 8.39 -20.88 -5.08
N ILE A 5 7.05 -20.80 -5.12
CA ILE A 5 6.28 -20.13 -4.08
C ILE A 5 6.36 -20.91 -2.75
N ASP A 6 6.25 -22.25 -2.80
CA ASP A 6 6.36 -23.10 -1.61
C ASP A 6 7.75 -22.98 -0.96
N LEU A 7 8.80 -22.90 -1.77
CA LEU A 7 10.16 -22.63 -1.25
C LEU A 7 10.26 -21.23 -0.63
N ALA A 8 9.73 -20.20 -1.28
CA ALA A 8 9.77 -18.83 -0.78
C ALA A 8 9.00 -18.66 0.53
N THR A 9 7.90 -19.39 0.73
CA THR A 9 7.12 -19.32 1.97
C THR A 9 7.78 -20.03 3.15
N ARG A 10 8.72 -20.94 2.91
CA ARG A 10 9.43 -21.68 3.97
C ARG A 10 10.81 -21.11 4.31
N SER A 11 11.37 -20.31 3.43
CA SER A 11 12.72 -19.76 3.57
C SER A 11 12.65 -18.31 4.02
N ARG A 12 13.26 -18.01 5.16
CA ARG A 12 13.36 -16.64 5.66
C ARG A 12 14.18 -15.78 4.68
N THR A 13 13.63 -14.64 4.28
CA THR A 13 14.36 -13.64 3.50
C THR A 13 15.52 -13.09 4.30
N PRO A 14 16.68 -12.85 3.67
CA PRO A 14 17.85 -12.36 4.39
C PRO A 14 17.67 -10.90 4.81
N VAL A 15 18.35 -10.52 5.90
CA VAL A 15 18.50 -9.13 6.31
C VAL A 15 19.64 -8.50 5.49
N GLN A 16 19.39 -7.31 4.92
CA GLN A 16 20.40 -6.56 4.19
C GLN A 16 20.66 -5.20 4.82
N HIS A 17 21.87 -4.69 4.64
CA HIS A 17 22.14 -3.26 4.77
C HIS A 17 21.73 -2.56 3.48
N ALA A 18 20.95 -1.50 3.60
CA ALA A 18 20.44 -0.73 2.47
C ALA A 18 20.41 0.77 2.80
N ARG A 19 20.50 1.56 1.77
CA ARG A 19 20.19 3.00 1.84
C ARG A 19 18.71 3.18 1.59
N THR A 20 18.02 3.86 2.49
CA THR A 20 16.57 4.00 2.47
C THR A 20 16.13 5.45 2.55
N LYS A 21 15.00 5.76 1.94
CA LYS A 21 14.39 7.09 1.93
C LYS A 21 12.89 6.98 1.84
N ILE A 22 12.16 7.82 2.56
CA ILE A 22 10.70 7.87 2.51
C ILE A 22 10.25 8.94 1.50
N ILE A 23 9.26 8.60 0.68
CA ILE A 23 8.45 9.55 -0.07
C ILE A 23 7.14 9.70 0.69
N GLY A 24 6.84 10.90 1.15
CA GLY A 24 5.73 11.18 2.06
C GLY A 24 4.38 11.40 1.37
N PRO A 25 3.37 11.83 2.16
CA PRO A 25 1.99 11.89 1.70
C PRO A 25 1.52 13.26 1.20
N THR A 26 2.38 14.26 1.08
CA THR A 26 1.98 15.58 0.57
C THR A 26 1.66 15.54 -0.92
N LEU A 27 0.98 16.57 -1.42
CA LEU A 27 0.75 16.70 -2.87
C LEU A 27 2.06 16.80 -3.65
N ASP A 28 3.03 17.52 -3.10
CA ASP A 28 4.37 17.64 -3.71
C ASP A 28 5.09 16.28 -3.73
N ASP A 29 4.95 15.48 -2.68
CA ASP A 29 5.46 14.11 -2.63
C ASP A 29 4.81 13.20 -3.67
N GLY A 30 3.54 13.42 -3.99
CA GLY A 30 2.86 12.70 -5.07
C GLY A 30 3.50 12.98 -6.42
N LEU A 31 3.78 14.24 -6.73
CA LEU A 31 4.53 14.64 -7.94
C LEU A 31 5.95 14.08 -7.93
N LEU A 32 6.62 14.12 -6.80
CA LEU A 32 7.95 13.54 -6.61
C LEU A 32 7.93 12.02 -6.89
N SER A 33 6.92 11.31 -6.42
CA SER A 33 6.77 9.87 -6.68
C SER A 33 6.66 9.58 -8.17
N LEU A 34 5.86 10.34 -8.91
CA LEU A 34 5.76 10.18 -10.36
C LEU A 34 7.11 10.50 -11.06
N ALA A 35 7.76 11.58 -10.66
CA ALA A 35 9.07 11.95 -11.20
C ALA A 35 10.12 10.86 -10.92
N VAL A 36 10.15 10.29 -9.72
CA VAL A 36 11.02 9.18 -9.35
C VAL A 36 10.77 7.96 -10.23
N LYS A 37 9.51 7.56 -10.42
CA LYS A 37 9.17 6.42 -11.27
C LYS A 37 9.62 6.61 -12.72
N LEU A 38 9.34 7.78 -13.30
CA LEU A 38 9.75 8.09 -14.66
C LEU A 38 11.28 8.14 -14.79
N TRP A 39 11.95 8.77 -13.84
CA TRP A 39 13.41 8.84 -13.84
C TRP A 39 14.07 7.47 -13.67
N MET A 40 13.56 6.62 -12.76
CA MET A 40 14.07 5.26 -12.58
C MET A 40 14.03 4.48 -13.90
N ILE A 41 12.90 4.52 -14.59
CA ILE A 41 12.72 3.81 -15.86
C ILE A 41 13.61 4.41 -16.97
N GLU A 42 13.64 5.75 -17.10
CA GLU A 42 14.44 6.44 -18.12
C GLU A 42 15.95 6.28 -17.89
N SER A 43 16.38 6.08 -16.65
CA SER A 43 17.79 5.93 -16.28
C SER A 43 18.27 4.48 -16.21
N ALA A 44 17.36 3.51 -16.25
CA ALA A 44 17.69 2.08 -16.19
C ALA A 44 18.62 1.67 -17.33
N LYS A 45 19.60 0.79 -17.01
CA LYS A 45 20.63 0.34 -17.93
C LYS A 45 20.48 -1.13 -18.35
N TYR A 46 19.87 -1.96 -17.50
CA TYR A 46 19.84 -3.40 -17.65
C TYR A 46 18.41 -3.97 -17.62
N THR A 47 17.67 -3.71 -16.55
CA THR A 47 16.34 -4.31 -16.31
C THR A 47 15.36 -3.33 -15.69
N VAL A 48 14.08 -3.51 -16.00
CA VAL A 48 12.96 -2.85 -15.31
C VAL A 48 11.90 -3.89 -15.02
N ASP A 49 11.56 -4.05 -13.74
CA ASP A 49 10.50 -4.91 -13.24
C ASP A 49 9.39 -4.07 -12.62
N VAL A 50 8.16 -4.24 -13.10
CA VAL A 50 7.00 -3.44 -12.73
C VAL A 50 5.87 -4.36 -12.28
N ALA A 51 5.40 -4.20 -11.03
CA ALA A 51 4.19 -4.84 -10.55
C ALA A 51 3.30 -3.81 -9.85
N TYR A 52 2.10 -3.59 -10.38
CA TYR A 52 1.12 -2.71 -9.78
C TYR A 52 -0.28 -3.32 -9.84
N TYR A 53 -0.97 -3.29 -8.70
CA TYR A 53 -2.35 -3.74 -8.59
C TYR A 53 -3.28 -2.92 -9.48
N ILE A 54 -3.19 -1.59 -9.39
CA ILE A 54 -3.90 -0.66 -10.29
C ILE A 54 -2.89 0.00 -11.22
N PHE A 55 -3.12 -0.21 -12.52
CA PHE A 55 -2.40 0.43 -13.60
C PHE A 55 -3.45 1.01 -14.57
N THR A 56 -3.76 2.30 -14.44
CA THR A 56 -4.87 2.91 -15.16
C THR A 56 -4.47 3.41 -16.55
N ARG A 57 -5.48 3.54 -17.42
CA ARG A 57 -5.34 4.11 -18.77
C ARG A 57 -5.53 5.63 -18.74
N ASP A 58 -4.88 6.29 -17.81
CA ASP A 58 -4.79 7.75 -17.74
C ASP A 58 -3.40 8.24 -18.17
N GLU A 59 -3.17 9.54 -18.11
CA GLU A 59 -1.90 10.15 -18.52
C GLU A 59 -0.72 9.60 -17.72
N ALA A 60 -0.89 9.27 -16.44
CA ALA A 60 0.17 8.69 -15.61
C ALA A 60 0.53 7.26 -16.09
N GLY A 61 -0.47 6.42 -16.33
CA GLY A 61 -0.26 5.08 -16.87
C GLY A 61 0.40 5.12 -18.25
N TYR A 62 -0.08 5.95 -19.14
CA TYR A 62 0.52 6.10 -20.46
C TYR A 62 1.94 6.67 -20.43
N ALA A 63 2.23 7.61 -19.53
CA ALA A 63 3.59 8.13 -19.36
C ALA A 63 4.56 7.04 -18.93
N VAL A 64 4.17 6.19 -17.97
CA VAL A 64 4.97 5.04 -17.55
C VAL A 64 5.19 4.06 -18.73
N LEU A 65 4.15 3.76 -19.51
CA LEU A 65 4.29 2.92 -20.70
C LEU A 65 5.24 3.52 -21.74
N GLY A 66 5.19 4.82 -21.94
CA GLY A 66 6.11 5.54 -22.82
C GLY A 66 7.57 5.42 -22.37
N ALA A 67 7.82 5.59 -21.08
CA ALA A 67 9.15 5.40 -20.47
C ALA A 67 9.64 3.96 -20.61
N LEU A 68 8.76 2.97 -20.40
CA LEU A 68 9.09 1.55 -20.57
C LEU A 68 9.44 1.21 -22.03
N CYS A 69 8.71 1.76 -23.01
CA CYS A 69 9.04 1.59 -24.41
C CYS A 69 10.42 2.17 -24.74
N ASN A 70 10.73 3.36 -24.23
CA ASN A 70 12.06 3.98 -24.39
C ASN A 70 13.17 3.11 -23.76
N ALA A 71 12.90 2.51 -22.59
CA ALA A 71 13.84 1.60 -21.96
C ALA A 71 14.17 0.39 -22.86
N VAL A 72 13.17 -0.24 -23.44
CA VAL A 72 13.35 -1.36 -24.39
C VAL A 72 14.18 -0.93 -25.60
N ARG A 73 13.94 0.23 -26.17
CA ARG A 73 14.73 0.79 -27.28
C ARG A 73 16.19 1.02 -26.92
N ARG A 74 16.48 1.31 -25.64
CA ARG A 74 17.86 1.43 -25.12
C ARG A 74 18.54 0.09 -24.84
N GLY A 75 17.83 -1.04 -24.96
CA GLY A 75 18.38 -2.36 -24.65
C GLY A 75 18.11 -2.82 -23.22
N VAL A 76 17.14 -2.22 -22.53
CA VAL A 76 16.72 -2.59 -21.18
C VAL A 76 15.62 -3.64 -21.24
N ASP A 77 15.79 -4.75 -20.55
CA ASP A 77 14.82 -5.85 -20.49
C ASP A 77 13.68 -5.47 -19.54
N VAL A 78 12.43 -5.58 -19.98
CA VAL A 78 11.26 -5.10 -19.24
C VAL A 78 10.30 -6.26 -18.94
N ARG A 79 9.90 -6.38 -17.66
CA ARG A 79 8.86 -7.30 -17.22
C ARG A 79 7.75 -6.52 -16.50
N ILE A 80 6.49 -6.88 -16.78
CA ILE A 80 5.32 -6.22 -16.19
C ILE A 80 4.36 -7.26 -15.65
N VAL A 81 3.91 -7.07 -14.41
CA VAL A 81 2.80 -7.79 -13.79
C VAL A 81 1.69 -6.80 -13.49
N VAL A 82 0.49 -7.06 -14.00
CA VAL A 82 -0.73 -6.33 -13.62
C VAL A 82 -1.79 -7.28 -13.11
N ASP A 83 -2.61 -6.82 -12.17
CA ASP A 83 -3.71 -7.63 -11.66
C ASP A 83 -4.93 -7.56 -12.58
N SER A 84 -5.62 -8.69 -12.77
CA SER A 84 -6.76 -8.76 -13.68
C SER A 84 -8.01 -8.05 -13.18
N ILE A 85 -8.13 -7.83 -11.85
CA ILE A 85 -9.27 -7.13 -11.25
C ILE A 85 -8.95 -5.66 -11.03
N GLY A 86 -7.80 -5.35 -10.45
CA GLY A 86 -7.37 -3.97 -10.18
C GLY A 86 -7.19 -3.15 -11.46
N SER A 87 -6.71 -3.78 -12.52
CA SER A 87 -6.47 -3.17 -13.84
C SER A 87 -7.49 -3.66 -14.87
N MET A 88 -8.77 -3.69 -14.53
CA MET A 88 -9.84 -4.20 -15.39
C MET A 88 -10.01 -3.39 -16.66
N HIS A 89 -9.36 -3.87 -17.73
CA HIS A 89 -9.66 -3.48 -19.08
C HIS A 89 -9.66 -4.74 -19.98
N PRO A 90 -10.79 -5.11 -20.59
CA PRO A 90 -10.91 -6.40 -21.28
C PRO A 90 -9.91 -6.62 -22.40
N SER A 91 -9.51 -5.57 -23.08
CA SER A 91 -8.61 -5.67 -24.24
C SER A 91 -7.12 -5.55 -23.90
N HIS A 92 -6.75 -4.90 -22.79
CA HIS A 92 -5.35 -4.56 -22.47
C HIS A 92 -4.57 -3.97 -23.66
N SER A 93 -5.23 -3.16 -24.49
CA SER A 93 -4.67 -2.68 -25.76
C SER A 93 -3.40 -1.86 -25.57
N GLU A 94 -3.29 -1.08 -24.51
CA GLU A 94 -2.12 -0.30 -24.12
C GLU A 94 -0.91 -1.20 -23.78
N LEU A 95 -1.12 -2.26 -23.04
CA LEU A 95 -0.08 -3.23 -22.67
C LEU A 95 0.33 -4.09 -23.86
N ARG A 96 -0.63 -4.47 -24.72
CA ARG A 96 -0.34 -5.17 -25.98
C ARG A 96 0.44 -4.31 -26.95
N ALA A 97 0.16 -3.00 -27.00
CA ALA A 97 0.93 -2.05 -27.79
C ALA A 97 2.37 -1.91 -27.26
N LEU A 98 2.58 -1.93 -25.94
CA LEU A 98 3.91 -1.93 -25.35
C LEU A 98 4.75 -3.14 -25.80
N GLU A 99 4.14 -4.32 -25.93
CA GLU A 99 4.83 -5.52 -26.42
C GLU A 99 5.44 -5.29 -27.83
N THR A 100 4.82 -4.44 -28.65
CA THR A 100 5.34 -4.11 -29.98
C THR A 100 6.59 -3.22 -29.96
N CYS A 101 6.93 -2.61 -28.82
CA CYS A 101 8.19 -1.86 -28.67
C CYS A 101 9.41 -2.80 -28.80
N ALA A 102 9.23 -4.10 -28.58
CA ALA A 102 10.28 -5.10 -28.77
C ALA A 102 10.76 -5.20 -30.23
N ASP A 103 9.97 -4.77 -31.22
CA ASP A 103 10.37 -4.72 -32.62
C ASP A 103 11.51 -3.71 -32.85
N GLU A 104 11.58 -2.68 -31.99
CA GLU A 104 12.59 -1.64 -32.02
C GLU A 104 13.62 -1.79 -30.87
N ALA A 105 13.67 -2.96 -30.25
CA ALA A 105 14.50 -3.19 -29.07
C ALA A 105 16.00 -3.01 -29.37
N GLY A 106 16.67 -2.31 -28.48
CA GLY A 106 18.12 -2.23 -28.45
C GLY A 106 18.76 -3.52 -27.91
N PHE A 107 20.08 -3.56 -27.95
CA PHE A 107 20.85 -4.71 -27.46
C PHE A 107 21.12 -4.58 -25.96
N MET A 108 20.92 -5.69 -25.23
CA MET A 108 21.18 -5.77 -23.80
C MET A 108 22.67 -5.64 -23.48
N ARG A 109 22.95 -5.25 -22.25
CA ARG A 109 24.31 -5.21 -21.70
C ARG A 109 24.57 -6.43 -20.82
N ASN A 110 25.82 -6.89 -20.81
CA ASN A 110 26.29 -7.92 -19.88
C ASN A 110 26.71 -7.31 -18.52
N ASP A 111 27.15 -8.16 -17.58
CA ASP A 111 27.54 -7.74 -16.22
C ASP A 111 28.75 -6.77 -16.20
N ALA A 112 29.54 -6.74 -17.26
CA ALA A 112 30.61 -5.78 -17.45
C ALA A 112 30.16 -4.46 -18.11
N GLY A 113 28.85 -4.29 -18.37
CA GLY A 113 28.27 -3.12 -19.03
C GLY A 113 28.47 -3.07 -20.55
N GLN A 114 29.02 -4.13 -21.15
CA GLN A 114 29.27 -4.20 -22.57
C GLN A 114 28.01 -4.61 -23.33
N VAL A 115 27.76 -3.98 -24.48
CA VAL A 115 26.65 -4.29 -25.37
C VAL A 115 26.82 -5.72 -25.94
N THR A 116 25.77 -6.51 -25.85
CA THR A 116 25.71 -7.89 -26.38
C THR A 116 25.00 -7.92 -27.74
N THR A 117 24.83 -9.11 -28.30
CA THR A 117 24.02 -9.35 -29.52
C THR A 117 22.57 -9.73 -29.19
N THR A 118 22.20 -9.81 -27.93
CA THR A 118 20.85 -10.16 -27.48
C THR A 118 19.99 -8.90 -27.38
N ARG A 119 18.85 -8.88 -28.06
CA ARG A 119 17.90 -7.78 -27.96
C ARG A 119 17.11 -7.84 -26.67
N ALA A 120 16.78 -6.66 -26.14
CA ALA A 120 15.89 -6.53 -25.00
C ALA A 120 14.49 -7.06 -25.31
N ARG A 121 13.78 -7.49 -24.27
CA ARG A 121 12.43 -8.03 -24.36
C ARG A 121 11.44 -7.15 -23.60
N VAL A 122 10.18 -7.28 -23.98
CA VAL A 122 9.04 -6.84 -23.17
C VAL A 122 8.21 -8.09 -22.84
N GLN A 123 7.93 -8.32 -21.58
CA GLN A 123 7.13 -9.45 -21.15
C GLN A 123 6.08 -8.98 -20.15
N THR A 124 4.80 -9.05 -20.56
CA THR A 124 3.67 -8.64 -19.72
C THR A 124 2.83 -9.86 -19.35
N VAL A 125 2.53 -10.00 -18.07
CA VAL A 125 1.63 -11.05 -17.56
C VAL A 125 0.48 -10.42 -16.78
N ILE A 126 -0.69 -11.05 -16.92
CA ILE A 126 -1.86 -10.77 -16.10
C ILE A 126 -1.85 -11.76 -14.94
N PHE A 127 -1.76 -11.23 -13.73
CA PHE A 127 -1.68 -12.05 -12.52
C PHE A 127 -3.01 -12.75 -12.26
N ASN A 128 -2.97 -14.05 -11.98
CA ASN A 128 -4.14 -14.88 -11.72
C ASN A 128 -5.31 -14.55 -12.67
N ALA A 129 -5.05 -14.68 -13.96
CA ALA A 129 -6.01 -14.29 -14.99
C ALA A 129 -7.34 -15.06 -14.84
N LEU A 130 -8.45 -14.34 -14.79
CA LEU A 130 -9.80 -14.92 -14.64
C LEU A 130 -10.16 -15.88 -15.76
N SER A 131 -9.49 -15.79 -16.90
CA SER A 131 -9.65 -16.70 -18.05
C SER A 131 -8.96 -18.06 -17.88
N LYS A 132 -8.17 -18.26 -16.82
CA LYS A 132 -7.51 -19.54 -16.52
C LYS A 132 -8.30 -20.36 -15.51
N PRO A 133 -8.63 -21.64 -15.79
CA PRO A 133 -9.40 -22.51 -14.90
C PRO A 133 -8.72 -22.75 -13.53
N SER A 134 -7.40 -22.62 -13.49
CA SER A 134 -6.58 -22.81 -12.27
C SER A 134 -6.47 -21.55 -11.42
N SER A 135 -7.03 -20.42 -11.88
CA SER A 135 -6.94 -19.19 -11.12
C SER A 135 -8.02 -19.11 -10.05
N TRP A 136 -7.59 -18.90 -8.82
CA TRP A 136 -8.50 -18.58 -7.72
C TRP A 136 -8.88 -17.11 -7.82
N ALA A 137 -10.11 -16.81 -8.22
CA ALA A 137 -10.58 -15.45 -8.46
C ALA A 137 -10.37 -14.50 -7.27
N ASN A 138 -10.37 -15.04 -6.05
CA ASN A 138 -10.18 -14.26 -4.82
C ASN A 138 -8.72 -13.97 -4.47
N ARG A 139 -7.75 -14.63 -5.11
CA ARG A 139 -6.33 -14.50 -4.80
C ARG A 139 -5.69 -13.54 -5.77
N ARG A 140 -5.36 -12.36 -5.27
CA ARG A 140 -4.85 -11.25 -6.08
C ARG A 140 -3.42 -10.89 -5.67
N SER A 141 -2.69 -10.24 -6.58
CA SER A 141 -1.46 -9.54 -6.23
C SER A 141 -1.81 -8.07 -5.96
N HIS A 142 -1.67 -7.67 -4.72
CA HIS A 142 -1.83 -6.28 -4.32
C HIS A 142 -0.49 -5.53 -4.33
N ASP A 143 0.53 -6.13 -4.90
CA ASP A 143 1.88 -5.57 -4.99
C ASP A 143 1.89 -4.25 -5.75
N LYS A 144 2.78 -3.38 -5.30
CA LYS A 144 3.08 -2.09 -5.91
C LYS A 144 4.58 -1.88 -5.79
N VAL A 145 5.31 -2.32 -6.81
CA VAL A 145 6.78 -2.28 -6.79
C VAL A 145 7.34 -1.97 -8.16
N LEU A 146 8.36 -1.12 -8.16
CA LEU A 146 9.21 -0.84 -9.31
C LEU A 146 10.65 -1.15 -8.93
N ILE A 147 11.30 -2.02 -9.70
CA ILE A 147 12.70 -2.39 -9.51
C ILE A 147 13.45 -2.09 -10.80
N THR A 148 14.51 -1.32 -10.72
CA THR A 148 15.39 -1.07 -11.85
C THR A 148 16.78 -1.59 -11.52
N ASP A 149 17.39 -2.30 -12.48
CA ASP A 149 18.77 -2.80 -12.41
C ASP A 149 19.06 -3.62 -11.14
N GLY A 150 18.11 -4.43 -10.66
CA GLY A 150 18.14 -5.07 -9.36
C GLY A 150 19.38 -5.92 -9.08
N HIS A 151 19.94 -6.56 -10.12
CA HIS A 151 21.16 -7.35 -10.03
C HIS A 151 22.44 -6.53 -9.84
N PHE A 152 22.42 -5.24 -10.21
CA PHE A 152 23.61 -4.38 -10.25
C PHE A 152 23.65 -3.42 -9.05
N PRO A 153 24.49 -3.65 -8.03
CA PRO A 153 24.43 -2.89 -6.76
C PRO A 153 24.61 -1.38 -6.92
N ALA A 154 25.44 -0.96 -7.86
CA ALA A 154 25.70 0.47 -8.10
C ALA A 154 24.49 1.21 -8.71
N ASP A 155 23.64 0.50 -9.46
CA ASP A 155 22.54 1.08 -10.23
C ASP A 155 21.17 0.69 -9.67
N ALA A 156 21.07 -0.38 -8.87
CA ALA A 156 19.81 -0.91 -8.36
C ALA A 156 19.01 0.10 -7.54
N ILE A 157 17.72 0.20 -7.86
CA ILE A 157 16.74 0.99 -7.11
C ILE A 157 15.46 0.17 -6.96
N VAL A 158 14.91 0.16 -5.75
CA VAL A 158 13.63 -0.48 -5.42
C VAL A 158 12.69 0.59 -4.85
N LEU A 159 11.49 0.67 -5.37
CA LEU A 159 10.43 1.57 -4.88
C LEU A 159 9.17 0.76 -4.61
N THR A 160 8.65 0.82 -3.39
CA THR A 160 7.39 0.19 -3.01
C THR A 160 6.64 1.01 -1.96
N GLY A 161 5.37 0.73 -1.80
CA GLY A 161 4.48 1.39 -0.84
C GLY A 161 3.03 1.31 -1.29
N GLY A 162 2.24 2.31 -0.95
CA GLY A 162 0.81 2.28 -1.22
C GLY A 162 0.38 2.83 -2.58
N ARG A 163 1.19 3.67 -3.26
CA ARG A 163 0.78 4.33 -4.52
C ARG A 163 0.70 3.34 -5.68
N ASN A 164 -0.45 3.34 -6.33
CA ASN A 164 -0.64 2.71 -7.63
C ASN A 164 -0.19 3.63 -8.79
N VAL A 165 -0.29 3.15 -10.03
CA VAL A 165 -0.03 3.95 -11.23
C VAL A 165 -1.35 4.51 -11.75
N SER A 166 -1.71 5.67 -11.24
CA SER A 166 -2.90 6.44 -11.61
C SER A 166 -2.74 7.89 -11.17
N LEU A 167 -3.29 8.84 -11.93
CA LEU A 167 -3.29 10.27 -11.60
C LEU A 167 -3.80 10.55 -10.18
N ALA A 168 -4.76 9.77 -9.71
CA ALA A 168 -5.32 9.90 -8.37
C ALA A 168 -4.30 9.77 -7.23
N TYR A 169 -3.13 9.19 -7.49
CA TYR A 169 -2.04 9.02 -6.50
C TYR A 169 -0.95 10.08 -6.61
N TYR A 170 -0.95 10.90 -7.66
CA TYR A 170 0.15 11.84 -7.92
C TYR A 170 -0.24 13.31 -7.73
N GLY A 171 -1.46 13.57 -7.32
CA GLY A 171 -1.91 14.91 -6.93
C GLY A 171 -2.12 15.87 -8.09
N ILE A 172 -2.36 15.36 -9.29
CA ILE A 172 -2.65 16.18 -10.47
C ILE A 172 -3.81 15.61 -11.29
N HIS A 173 -4.50 16.51 -11.98
CA HIS A 173 -5.49 16.19 -13.00
C HIS A 173 -4.85 15.90 -14.37
N ASN A 174 -5.64 15.43 -15.31
CA ASN A 174 -5.19 15.15 -16.68
C ASN A 174 -4.69 16.38 -17.45
N ASP A 175 -5.09 17.58 -17.04
CA ASP A 175 -4.60 18.85 -17.59
C ASP A 175 -3.33 19.39 -16.89
N GLY A 176 -2.82 18.67 -15.90
CA GLY A 176 -1.65 19.04 -15.10
C GLY A 176 -1.92 19.97 -13.92
N SER A 177 -3.16 20.38 -13.71
CA SER A 177 -3.55 21.19 -12.54
C SER A 177 -3.54 20.35 -11.25
N PRO A 178 -3.27 20.96 -10.07
CA PRO A 178 -3.26 20.25 -8.79
C PRO A 178 -4.61 19.63 -8.46
N ASP A 179 -4.59 18.38 -7.96
CA ASP A 179 -5.76 17.68 -7.41
C ASP A 179 -5.64 17.56 -5.89
N PRO A 180 -6.30 18.43 -5.11
CA PRO A 180 -6.23 18.38 -3.66
C PRO A 180 -6.95 17.17 -3.05
N THR A 181 -7.78 16.46 -3.82
CA THR A 181 -8.53 15.27 -3.39
C THR A 181 -7.77 13.97 -3.62
N ALA A 182 -6.54 14.03 -4.15
CA ALA A 182 -5.72 12.87 -4.42
C ALA A 182 -5.41 12.04 -3.17
N TYR A 183 -5.03 10.79 -3.38
CA TYR A 183 -4.58 9.91 -2.31
C TYR A 183 -3.32 10.45 -1.62
N ARG A 184 -3.32 10.38 -0.29
CA ARG A 184 -2.18 10.66 0.56
C ARG A 184 -1.52 9.34 0.92
N ASP A 185 -0.34 9.12 0.40
CA ASP A 185 0.32 7.82 0.46
C ASP A 185 1.80 7.92 0.82
N VAL A 186 2.39 6.80 1.21
CA VAL A 186 3.80 6.70 1.59
C VAL A 186 4.46 5.59 0.80
N GLU A 187 5.68 5.85 0.35
CA GLU A 187 6.53 4.87 -0.31
C GLU A 187 7.93 4.86 0.32
N ILE A 188 8.60 3.73 0.21
CA ILE A 188 10.00 3.57 0.57
C ILE A 188 10.84 3.36 -0.68
N LEU A 189 11.92 4.12 -0.79
CA LEU A 189 12.93 4.02 -1.83
C LEU A 189 14.17 3.37 -1.22
N LEU A 190 14.65 2.29 -1.85
CA LEU A 190 15.77 1.52 -1.33
C LEU A 190 16.85 1.36 -2.41
N ARG A 191 18.09 1.47 -1.97
CA ARG A 191 19.27 1.18 -2.78
C ARG A 191 20.22 0.27 -2.01
N PRO A 192 21.02 -0.57 -2.68
CA PRO A 192 22.08 -1.33 -2.02
C PRO A 192 23.05 -0.43 -1.27
N ASP A 193 23.72 -1.01 -0.27
CA ASP A 193 24.87 -0.38 0.36
C ASP A 193 25.93 0.01 -0.70
N THR A 194 26.62 1.12 -0.45
CA THR A 194 27.67 1.62 -1.36
C THR A 194 28.82 0.66 -1.56
N ASP A 195 29.10 -0.19 -0.57
CA ASP A 195 30.19 -1.17 -0.60
C ASP A 195 29.78 -2.51 -1.24
N ALA A 196 28.51 -2.66 -1.65
CA ALA A 196 28.02 -3.90 -2.25
C ALA A 196 28.65 -4.15 -3.61
N THR A 197 28.98 -5.43 -3.88
CA THR A 197 29.51 -5.93 -5.15
C THR A 197 28.50 -6.85 -5.84
N LEU A 198 28.77 -7.29 -7.06
CA LEU A 198 27.92 -8.24 -7.79
C LEU A 198 27.73 -9.59 -7.05
N GLU A 199 28.64 -9.95 -6.17
CA GLU A 199 28.56 -11.16 -5.35
C GLU A 199 27.75 -10.95 -4.05
N SER A 200 27.43 -9.71 -3.71
CA SER A 200 26.69 -9.38 -2.49
C SER A 200 25.21 -9.74 -2.62
N VAL A 201 24.62 -10.16 -1.50
CA VAL A 201 23.15 -10.27 -1.37
C VAL A 201 22.61 -8.88 -1.03
N THR A 202 21.98 -8.23 -1.98
CA THR A 202 21.48 -6.86 -1.86
C THR A 202 19.97 -6.78 -1.87
N VAL A 203 19.43 -5.65 -1.42
CA VAL A 203 18.01 -5.37 -1.51
C VAL A 203 17.51 -5.42 -2.96
N GLY A 204 18.32 -5.05 -3.93
CA GLY A 204 17.99 -5.09 -5.35
C GLY A 204 17.80 -6.52 -5.84
N ASN A 205 18.77 -7.42 -5.63
CA ASN A 205 18.65 -8.79 -6.12
C ASN A 205 17.63 -9.63 -5.33
N VAL A 206 17.47 -9.40 -4.03
CA VAL A 206 16.40 -10.06 -3.24
C VAL A 206 15.01 -9.66 -3.77
N SER A 207 14.80 -8.38 -4.06
CA SER A 207 13.55 -7.88 -4.62
C SER A 207 13.28 -8.43 -6.03
N GLU A 208 14.31 -8.54 -6.85
CA GLU A 208 14.20 -9.11 -8.20
C GLU A 208 13.88 -10.61 -8.18
N VAL A 209 14.45 -11.37 -7.25
CA VAL A 209 14.10 -12.79 -7.04
C VAL A 209 12.64 -12.92 -6.60
N TYR A 210 12.21 -12.13 -5.62
CA TYR A 210 10.81 -12.08 -5.21
C TYR A 210 9.88 -11.76 -6.38
N TYR A 211 10.20 -10.72 -7.15
CA TYR A 211 9.43 -10.34 -8.34
C TYR A 211 9.34 -11.48 -9.35
N SER A 212 10.43 -12.19 -9.59
CA SER A 212 10.47 -13.32 -10.52
C SER A 212 9.54 -14.46 -10.10
N ILE A 213 9.41 -14.72 -8.79
CA ILE A 213 8.46 -15.71 -8.26
C ILE A 213 7.02 -15.29 -8.55
N VAL A 214 6.67 -14.03 -8.35
CA VAL A 214 5.34 -13.49 -8.65
C VAL A 214 5.08 -13.52 -10.16
N PHE A 215 6.05 -13.14 -10.97
CA PHE A 215 5.96 -13.13 -12.43
C PHE A 215 5.73 -14.54 -13.03
N LEU A 216 6.35 -15.57 -12.45
CA LEU A 216 6.27 -16.96 -12.90
C LEU A 216 5.11 -17.75 -12.27
N ASN A 217 4.23 -17.11 -11.50
CA ASN A 217 3.09 -17.78 -10.88
C ASN A 217 2.23 -18.50 -11.93
N LYS A 218 1.86 -19.74 -11.63
CA LYS A 218 1.12 -20.63 -12.57
C LYS A 218 -0.22 -20.07 -13.05
N GLY A 219 -0.88 -19.24 -12.23
CA GLY A 219 -2.13 -18.56 -12.58
C GLY A 219 -1.96 -17.41 -13.57
N ASN A 220 -0.75 -16.98 -13.85
CA ASN A 220 -0.48 -15.85 -14.73
C ASN A 220 -0.73 -16.19 -16.19
N LYS A 221 -1.21 -15.19 -16.93
CA LYS A 221 -1.41 -15.27 -18.39
C LYS A 221 -0.50 -14.28 -19.09
N ARG A 222 0.39 -14.78 -19.91
CA ARG A 222 1.19 -13.98 -20.83
C ARG A 222 0.29 -13.30 -21.85
N ILE A 223 0.49 -12.03 -22.12
CA ILE A 223 -0.17 -11.32 -23.23
C ILE A 223 0.83 -11.04 -24.34
N TYR A 224 0.30 -10.83 -25.55
CA TYR A 224 1.05 -10.63 -26.77
C TYR A 224 0.46 -9.49 -27.58
N PRO A 225 1.16 -8.95 -28.60
CA PRO A 225 0.59 -7.99 -29.53
C PRO A 225 -0.76 -8.45 -30.09
N ALA A 226 -1.67 -7.50 -30.33
CA ALA A 226 -3.00 -7.79 -30.83
C ALA A 226 -3.06 -8.01 -32.36
N ASN A 227 -1.94 -7.83 -33.06
CA ASN A 227 -1.85 -7.81 -34.52
C ASN A 227 -2.78 -6.77 -35.18
N ASN A 228 -2.92 -5.62 -34.53
CA ASN A 228 -3.67 -4.47 -35.04
C ASN A 228 -2.74 -3.24 -35.07
N PRO A 229 -1.97 -3.07 -36.17
CA PRO A 229 -0.92 -2.05 -36.26
C PRO A 229 -1.40 -0.63 -36.03
N ASP A 230 -2.62 -0.30 -36.48
CA ASP A 230 -3.16 1.06 -36.30
C ASP A 230 -3.49 1.36 -34.86
N THR A 231 -4.11 0.42 -34.14
CA THR A 231 -4.39 0.57 -32.72
C THR A 231 -3.09 0.64 -31.90
N GLU A 232 -2.16 -0.24 -32.17
CA GLU A 232 -0.86 -0.31 -31.50
C GLU A 232 -0.06 0.96 -31.71
N LYS A 233 -0.04 1.51 -32.94
CA LYS A 233 0.59 2.79 -33.25
C LYS A 233 -0.05 3.95 -32.48
N LYS A 234 -1.38 3.99 -32.41
CA LYS A 234 -2.11 5.04 -31.66
C LYS A 234 -1.79 4.97 -30.15
N GLN A 235 -1.77 3.77 -29.58
CA GLN A 235 -1.45 3.58 -28.17
C GLN A 235 0.00 3.99 -27.85
N ARG A 236 0.97 3.61 -28.68
CA ARG A 236 2.37 4.04 -28.51
C ARG A 236 2.53 5.55 -28.66
N ALA A 237 1.85 6.15 -29.63
CA ALA A 237 1.87 7.60 -29.79
C ALA A 237 1.28 8.32 -28.57
N ARG A 238 0.18 7.83 -28.02
CA ARG A 238 -0.41 8.36 -26.80
C ARG A 238 0.53 8.22 -25.61
N ALA A 239 1.21 7.10 -25.47
CA ALA A 239 2.19 6.88 -24.41
C ALA A 239 3.34 7.91 -24.48
N GLN A 240 3.88 8.17 -25.67
CA GLN A 240 4.93 9.18 -25.86
C GLN A 240 4.42 10.60 -25.61
N GLN A 241 3.20 10.92 -26.02
CA GLN A 241 2.58 12.23 -25.73
C GLN A 241 2.39 12.47 -24.25
N SER A 242 1.89 11.47 -23.50
CA SER A 242 1.72 11.57 -22.06
C SER A 242 3.06 11.69 -21.33
N LEU A 243 4.08 10.95 -21.74
CA LEU A 243 5.43 11.08 -21.19
C LEU A 243 5.99 12.50 -21.43
N ALA A 244 5.87 13.00 -22.66
CA ALA A 244 6.33 14.36 -23.01
C ALA A 244 5.58 15.44 -22.21
N PHE A 245 4.28 15.27 -22.00
CA PHE A 245 3.46 16.16 -21.18
C PHE A 245 4.01 16.28 -19.75
N PHE A 246 4.31 15.18 -19.10
CA PHE A 246 4.88 15.21 -17.73
C PHE A 246 6.33 15.71 -17.72
N MET A 247 7.15 15.34 -18.68
CA MET A 247 8.53 15.82 -18.75
C MET A 247 8.60 17.35 -18.97
N GLN A 248 7.57 17.95 -19.53
CA GLN A 248 7.44 19.39 -19.73
C GLN A 248 6.67 20.09 -18.60
N HIS A 249 6.00 19.35 -17.72
CA HIS A 249 5.29 19.92 -16.58
C HIS A 249 6.29 20.61 -15.64
N PRO A 250 6.13 21.91 -15.30
CA PRO A 250 7.16 22.70 -14.59
C PRO A 250 7.64 22.05 -13.29
N GLU A 251 6.72 21.55 -12.46
CA GLU A 251 7.06 20.94 -11.18
C GLU A 251 7.76 19.58 -11.34
N ILE A 252 7.36 18.80 -12.33
CA ILE A 252 8.01 17.51 -12.62
C ILE A 252 9.38 17.74 -13.27
N ALA A 253 9.47 18.65 -14.21
CA ALA A 253 10.74 19.01 -14.85
C ALA A 253 11.79 19.49 -13.84
N LYS A 254 11.37 20.30 -12.85
CA LYS A 254 12.22 20.73 -11.76
C LYS A 254 12.73 19.55 -10.93
N LYS A 255 11.84 18.63 -10.54
CA LYS A 255 12.23 17.43 -9.79
C LYS A 255 13.15 16.51 -10.60
N MET A 256 12.91 16.38 -11.89
CA MET A 256 13.77 15.60 -12.79
C MET A 256 15.18 16.19 -12.91
N ALA A 257 15.30 17.51 -12.96
CA ALA A 257 16.60 18.19 -13.00
C ALA A 257 17.45 17.92 -11.75
N ASP A 258 16.83 17.79 -10.59
CA ASP A 258 17.49 17.56 -9.31
C ASP A 258 17.62 16.06 -8.97
N MET A 259 17.11 15.16 -9.81
CA MET A 259 16.92 13.75 -9.46
C MET A 259 18.25 13.01 -9.22
N ASP A 260 19.32 13.33 -9.96
CA ASP A 260 20.62 12.71 -9.74
C ASP A 260 21.17 12.99 -8.34
N ALA A 261 20.99 14.21 -7.84
CA ALA A 261 21.34 14.57 -6.47
C ALA A 261 20.41 13.90 -5.46
N TYR A 262 19.11 13.89 -5.73
CA TYR A 262 18.10 13.23 -4.90
C TYR A 262 18.40 11.74 -4.70
N MET A 263 18.83 11.05 -5.75
CA MET A 263 19.16 9.61 -5.73
C MET A 263 20.51 9.28 -5.06
N LYS A 264 21.29 10.27 -4.70
CA LYS A 264 22.61 10.10 -4.04
C LYS A 264 22.64 10.59 -2.60
N GLN A 265 21.74 11.49 -2.22
CA GLN A 265 21.78 12.21 -0.95
C GLN A 265 20.53 11.96 -0.11
N GLY A 266 20.64 12.17 1.21
CA GLY A 266 19.52 12.13 2.13
C GLY A 266 18.95 10.73 2.40
N PHE A 267 19.70 9.68 2.09
CA PHE A 267 19.36 8.32 2.46
C PHE A 267 19.77 8.02 3.91
N ARG A 268 19.00 7.14 4.56
CA ARG A 268 19.33 6.54 5.84
C ARG A 268 20.02 5.20 5.62
N ASP A 269 20.97 4.85 6.49
CA ASP A 269 21.60 3.54 6.49
C ASP A 269 20.78 2.60 7.37
N SER A 270 20.04 1.69 6.73
CA SER A 270 19.06 0.85 7.40
C SER A 270 19.38 -0.63 7.23
N LYS A 271 19.05 -1.43 8.26
CA LYS A 271 18.89 -2.88 8.07
C LYS A 271 17.48 -3.14 7.60
N VAL A 272 17.32 -3.86 6.49
CA VAL A 272 16.01 -4.14 5.91
C VAL A 272 15.82 -5.62 5.65
N ARG A 273 14.58 -6.05 5.66
CA ARG A 273 14.17 -7.42 5.29
C ARG A 273 12.88 -7.35 4.50
N LEU A 274 12.87 -7.96 3.32
CA LEU A 274 11.66 -8.10 2.52
C LEU A 274 10.67 -9.03 3.21
N ALA A 275 9.44 -8.59 3.34
CA ALA A 275 8.32 -9.36 3.86
C ALA A 275 7.26 -9.56 2.79
N HIS A 276 6.51 -10.67 2.85
CA HIS A 276 5.50 -10.99 1.85
C HIS A 276 4.44 -11.96 2.38
N GLU A 277 3.33 -12.05 1.67
CA GLU A 277 2.21 -12.96 1.92
C GLU A 277 2.02 -13.97 0.78
N LEU A 278 3.13 -14.49 0.21
CA LEU A 278 3.08 -15.48 -0.87
C LEU A 278 2.35 -16.78 -0.47
N ASP A 279 2.30 -17.10 0.83
CA ASP A 279 1.53 -18.22 1.35
C ASP A 279 0.02 -18.09 1.04
N ASN A 280 -0.51 -16.87 0.91
CA ASN A 280 -1.89 -16.66 0.48
C ASN A 280 -2.18 -17.18 -0.93
N LEU A 281 -1.19 -17.38 -1.76
CA LEU A 281 -1.36 -17.89 -3.13
C LEU A 281 -1.44 -19.42 -3.21
N VAL A 282 -0.90 -20.13 -2.22
CA VAL A 282 -0.78 -21.60 -2.24
C VAL A 282 -1.73 -22.29 -1.27
N ASN A 283 -2.14 -21.65 -0.20
CA ASN A 283 -2.99 -22.26 0.82
C ASN A 283 -4.44 -22.39 0.36
N VAL A 284 -4.90 -23.63 0.22
CA VAL A 284 -6.27 -23.97 -0.19
C VAL A 284 -7.27 -23.80 0.96
N ARG A 285 -6.82 -23.92 2.22
CA ARG A 285 -7.65 -23.94 3.44
C ARG A 285 -7.47 -22.67 4.28
N VAL A 286 -7.57 -21.51 3.64
CA VAL A 286 -7.32 -20.21 4.30
C VAL A 286 -8.19 -19.97 5.53
N THR A 287 -9.42 -20.51 5.55
CA THR A 287 -10.39 -20.22 6.61
C THR A 287 -10.30 -21.14 7.82
N THR A 288 -9.66 -22.32 7.73
CA THR A 288 -9.67 -23.32 8.80
C THR A 288 -8.41 -23.32 9.67
N ASP A 289 -7.26 -22.94 9.11
CA ASP A 289 -5.96 -23.03 9.79
C ASP A 289 -5.10 -21.77 9.61
N VAL A 290 -5.73 -20.58 9.68
CA VAL A 290 -5.03 -19.30 9.39
C VAL A 290 -3.81 -19.11 10.28
N ARG A 291 -3.94 -19.40 11.58
CA ARG A 291 -2.85 -19.21 12.53
C ARG A 291 -1.68 -20.15 12.22
N GLU A 292 -1.96 -21.41 11.93
CA GLU A 292 -0.94 -22.40 11.56
C GLU A 292 -0.28 -22.04 10.23
N ASN A 293 -1.08 -21.70 9.23
CA ASN A 293 -0.58 -21.30 7.91
C ASN A 293 0.36 -20.09 7.99
N LYS A 294 -0.02 -19.07 8.77
CA LYS A 294 0.79 -17.87 8.94
C LYS A 294 2.06 -18.13 9.75
N SER A 295 2.01 -19.01 10.75
CA SER A 295 3.19 -19.38 11.53
C SER A 295 4.25 -20.12 10.71
N GLN A 296 3.86 -20.72 9.59
CA GLN A 296 4.78 -21.42 8.68
C GLN A 296 5.49 -20.50 7.70
N ASN A 297 5.01 -19.27 7.51
CA ASN A 297 5.67 -18.27 6.66
C ASN A 297 6.50 -17.30 7.53
N PRO A 298 7.83 -17.46 7.58
CA PRO A 298 8.68 -16.58 8.39
C PRO A 298 8.77 -15.14 7.84
N ASN A 299 8.17 -14.88 6.67
CA ASN A 299 8.18 -13.59 5.99
C ASN A 299 6.83 -12.87 6.04
N SER A 300 5.84 -13.44 6.77
CA SER A 300 4.47 -12.91 6.79
C SER A 300 4.39 -11.51 7.39
N ILE A 301 3.82 -10.58 6.63
CA ILE A 301 3.51 -9.22 7.09
C ILE A 301 2.53 -9.25 8.27
N THR A 302 1.62 -10.22 8.30
CA THR A 302 0.63 -10.37 9.36
C THR A 302 1.25 -10.46 10.75
N TYR A 303 2.44 -11.03 10.88
CA TYR A 303 3.15 -11.15 12.16
C TYR A 303 4.15 -10.01 12.44
N ILE A 304 4.47 -9.17 11.46
CA ILE A 304 5.43 -8.08 11.63
C ILE A 304 4.98 -7.09 12.71
N LEU A 305 3.69 -6.83 12.83
CA LEU A 305 3.16 -5.99 13.91
C LEU A 305 3.56 -6.52 15.29
N PHE A 306 3.44 -7.83 15.51
CA PHE A 306 3.82 -8.44 16.77
C PHE A 306 5.34 -8.44 16.98
N GLU A 307 6.11 -8.71 15.93
CA GLU A 307 7.58 -8.65 15.99
C GLU A 307 8.06 -7.23 16.32
N ILE A 308 7.47 -6.20 15.71
CA ILE A 308 7.78 -4.79 16.00
C ILE A 308 7.40 -4.44 17.44
N ALA A 309 6.21 -4.83 17.89
CA ALA A 309 5.74 -4.55 19.23
C ALA A 309 6.64 -5.21 20.29
N GLU A 310 7.02 -6.47 20.10
CA GLU A 310 7.92 -7.19 20.99
C GLU A 310 9.32 -6.58 21.00
N ALA A 311 9.87 -6.28 19.82
CA ALA A 311 11.17 -5.64 19.69
C ALA A 311 11.20 -4.24 20.34
N ALA A 312 10.13 -3.46 20.17
CA ALA A 312 9.99 -2.15 20.80
C ALA A 312 9.97 -2.23 22.34
N GLN A 313 9.32 -3.24 22.91
CA GLN A 313 9.28 -3.47 24.36
C GLN A 313 10.63 -3.93 24.93
N ASN A 314 11.43 -4.61 24.12
CA ASN A 314 12.75 -5.11 24.52
C ASN A 314 13.89 -4.08 24.36
N GLN A 315 13.55 -2.83 23.98
CA GLN A 315 14.54 -1.74 23.87
C GLN A 315 15.02 -1.23 25.24
N ALA A 316 16.12 -0.47 25.20
CA ALA A 316 16.65 0.19 26.39
C ALA A 316 15.59 1.07 27.09
N ALA A 317 15.67 1.18 28.42
CA ALA A 317 14.69 1.86 29.27
C ALA A 317 14.29 3.27 28.81
N ALA A 318 15.19 3.98 28.09
CA ALA A 318 14.92 5.31 27.54
C ALA A 318 13.87 5.34 26.43
N ARG A 319 13.57 4.19 25.80
CA ARG A 319 12.59 4.07 24.70
C ARG A 319 11.36 3.24 25.08
N ARG A 320 11.30 2.75 26.30
CA ARG A 320 10.08 2.09 26.81
C ARG A 320 8.96 3.10 26.89
N GLY A 321 7.82 2.78 26.30
CA GLY A 321 6.67 3.67 26.24
C GLY A 321 6.60 4.53 24.98
N GLU A 322 7.55 4.41 24.04
CA GLU A 322 7.34 4.91 22.68
C GLU A 322 6.15 4.18 22.07
N PRO A 323 5.21 4.89 21.43
CA PRO A 323 4.00 4.27 20.91
C PRO A 323 4.30 3.34 19.75
N LEU A 324 3.56 2.24 19.68
CA LEU A 324 3.37 1.49 18.46
C LEU A 324 2.40 2.26 17.58
N ARG A 325 2.80 2.64 16.40
CA ARG A 325 2.03 3.47 15.48
C ARG A 325 1.69 2.73 14.20
N ILE A 326 0.43 2.78 13.82
CA ILE A 326 -0.10 2.15 12.61
C ILE A 326 -0.80 3.21 11.78
N VAL A 327 -0.44 3.32 10.51
CA VAL A 327 -1.18 4.09 9.51
C VAL A 327 -1.69 3.13 8.44
N SER A 328 -2.99 3.14 8.24
CA SER A 328 -3.64 2.30 7.22
C SER A 328 -4.93 2.96 6.75
N PRO A 329 -5.28 2.86 5.45
CA PRO A 329 -6.54 3.38 4.95
C PRO A 329 -7.75 2.71 5.59
N TYR A 330 -7.58 1.48 6.10
CA TYR A 330 -8.61 0.68 6.76
C TYR A 330 -8.13 0.18 8.11
N LEU A 331 -9.05 0.11 9.06
CA LEU A 331 -8.81 -0.49 10.38
C LEU A 331 -9.66 -1.75 10.50
N PHE A 332 -9.00 -2.90 10.58
CA PHE A 332 -9.66 -4.19 10.78
C PHE A 332 -9.03 -4.96 11.92
N VAL A 333 -9.84 -5.24 12.91
CA VAL A 333 -9.51 -6.12 14.04
C VAL A 333 -10.20 -7.44 13.77
N VAL A 334 -9.42 -8.47 13.49
CA VAL A 334 -9.92 -9.71 12.89
C VAL A 334 -10.37 -10.70 13.95
N GLU A 335 -11.50 -11.33 13.70
CA GLU A 335 -11.95 -12.55 14.37
C GLU A 335 -11.84 -13.72 13.39
N TYR A 336 -11.21 -14.81 13.84
CA TYR A 336 -11.13 -16.04 13.07
C TYR A 336 -11.94 -17.14 13.75
N TYR A 337 -12.79 -17.79 12.96
CA TYR A 337 -13.61 -18.93 13.38
C TYR A 337 -13.11 -20.19 12.68
N ASP A 338 -13.14 -21.32 13.37
CA ASP A 338 -12.86 -22.63 12.77
C ASP A 338 -14.04 -23.13 11.93
N SER A 339 -13.87 -24.33 11.34
CA SER A 339 -14.92 -24.98 10.53
C SER A 339 -16.19 -25.32 11.30
N GLU A 340 -16.12 -25.36 12.62
CA GLU A 340 -17.25 -25.64 13.51
C GLU A 340 -17.92 -24.36 14.03
N GLY A 341 -17.43 -23.18 13.58
CA GLY A 341 -17.93 -21.86 13.99
C GLY A 341 -17.46 -21.42 15.37
N LYS A 342 -16.42 -22.07 15.92
CA LYS A 342 -15.80 -21.66 17.18
C LYS A 342 -14.78 -20.55 16.95
N LEU A 343 -14.82 -19.51 17.77
CA LEU A 343 -13.84 -18.42 17.74
C LEU A 343 -12.45 -18.93 18.12
N VAL A 344 -11.50 -18.85 17.17
CA VAL A 344 -10.11 -19.30 17.35
C VAL A 344 -9.19 -18.15 17.69
N LEU A 345 -9.44 -16.97 17.13
CA LEU A 345 -8.66 -15.77 17.37
C LEU A 345 -9.58 -14.54 17.41
N ASP A 346 -9.53 -13.81 18.51
CA ASP A 346 -10.12 -12.49 18.67
C ASP A 346 -8.98 -11.46 18.70
N GLY A 347 -8.80 -10.71 17.61
CA GLY A 347 -7.73 -9.73 17.48
C GLY A 347 -7.88 -8.56 18.45
N ALA A 348 -9.09 -8.12 18.77
CA ALA A 348 -9.32 -7.06 19.76
C ALA A 348 -8.94 -7.54 21.16
N GLN A 349 -9.36 -8.76 21.52
CA GLN A 349 -8.99 -9.36 22.80
C GLN A 349 -7.47 -9.53 22.91
N ALA A 350 -6.80 -9.95 21.83
CA ALA A 350 -5.35 -10.08 21.80
C ALA A 350 -4.65 -8.74 22.05
N VAL A 351 -5.15 -7.65 21.48
CA VAL A 351 -4.63 -6.29 21.72
C VAL A 351 -4.84 -5.89 23.17
N HIS A 352 -6.03 -6.12 23.73
CA HIS A 352 -6.32 -5.79 25.13
C HIS A 352 -5.48 -6.62 26.11
N ASP A 353 -5.24 -7.89 25.82
CA ASP A 353 -4.40 -8.77 26.64
C ASP A 353 -2.94 -8.28 26.61
N TRP A 354 -2.43 -7.97 25.44
CA TRP A 354 -1.10 -7.41 25.27
C TRP A 354 -0.91 -6.08 26.01
N MET A 355 -1.92 -5.17 25.96
CA MET A 355 -1.90 -3.89 26.68
C MET A 355 -1.89 -4.08 28.20
N ARG A 356 -2.59 -5.10 28.71
CA ARG A 356 -2.57 -5.43 30.16
C ARG A 356 -1.21 -5.97 30.60
N GLU A 357 -0.56 -6.76 29.76
CA GLU A 357 0.77 -7.31 30.04
C GLU A 357 1.86 -6.24 29.95
N HIS A 358 1.61 -5.15 29.18
CA HIS A 358 2.54 -4.06 28.95
C HIS A 358 1.89 -2.71 29.31
N PRO A 359 1.81 -2.35 30.62
CA PRO A 359 1.11 -1.15 31.07
C PRO A 359 1.65 0.18 30.50
N ASP A 360 2.94 0.20 30.14
CA ASP A 360 3.59 1.38 29.54
C ASP A 360 3.42 1.45 28.01
N ALA A 361 2.88 0.39 27.37
CA ALA A 361 2.69 0.35 25.94
C ALA A 361 1.53 1.26 25.51
N ARG A 362 1.70 1.89 24.33
CA ARG A 362 0.69 2.70 23.67
C ARG A 362 0.53 2.25 22.24
N LEU A 363 -0.71 2.22 21.77
CA LEU A 363 -1.07 1.97 20.39
C LEU A 363 -1.78 3.20 19.82
N GLU A 364 -1.21 3.79 18.80
CA GLU A 364 -1.79 4.91 18.07
C GLU A 364 -2.07 4.49 16.63
N ILE A 365 -3.31 4.66 16.18
CA ILE A 365 -3.76 4.25 14.85
C ILE A 365 -4.32 5.46 14.12
N ILE A 366 -3.89 5.66 12.87
CA ILE A 366 -4.50 6.64 11.96
C ILE A 366 -5.14 5.89 10.79
N THR A 367 -6.40 6.19 10.52
CA THR A 367 -7.17 5.65 9.40
C THR A 367 -8.04 6.73 8.76
N ASN A 368 -8.80 6.38 7.73
CA ASN A 368 -9.75 7.30 7.11
C ASN A 368 -10.93 7.62 8.03
N SER A 369 -11.57 8.74 7.74
CA SER A 369 -12.88 9.12 8.27
C SER A 369 -13.93 9.11 7.17
N VAL A 370 -15.17 9.43 7.51
CA VAL A 370 -16.24 9.71 6.55
C VAL A 370 -15.90 10.86 5.59
N LEU A 371 -14.96 11.73 5.96
CA LEU A 371 -14.50 12.85 5.12
C LEU A 371 -13.53 12.42 4.03
N THR A 372 -12.72 11.40 4.28
CA THR A 372 -11.56 11.02 3.46
C THR A 372 -11.67 9.65 2.83
N SER A 373 -12.57 8.79 3.31
CA SER A 373 -12.70 7.42 2.80
C SER A 373 -13.23 7.40 1.36
N ASP A 374 -12.66 6.53 0.54
CA ASP A 374 -13.14 6.18 -0.78
C ASP A 374 -14.04 4.94 -0.77
N ASN A 375 -14.10 4.23 0.35
CA ASN A 375 -14.87 3.00 0.51
C ASN A 375 -15.87 3.13 1.67
N ILE A 376 -17.14 3.37 1.31
CA ILE A 376 -18.23 3.54 2.26
C ILE A 376 -18.47 2.31 3.14
N PHE A 377 -18.29 1.11 2.58
CA PHE A 377 -18.51 -0.13 3.33
C PHE A 377 -17.41 -0.35 4.36
N ALA A 378 -16.16 -0.17 3.96
CA ALA A 378 -15.02 -0.24 4.88
C ALA A 378 -15.15 0.78 6.00
N GLN A 379 -15.51 2.02 5.69
CA GLN A 379 -15.69 3.07 6.70
C GLN A 379 -16.84 2.76 7.66
N SER A 380 -17.91 2.14 7.17
CA SER A 380 -19.01 1.71 8.03
C SER A 380 -18.59 0.62 9.02
N ILE A 381 -17.76 -0.32 8.59
CA ILE A 381 -17.20 -1.34 9.48
C ILE A 381 -16.26 -0.70 10.52
N ILE A 382 -15.43 0.24 10.11
CA ILE A 382 -14.51 0.94 11.03
C ILE A 382 -15.29 1.65 12.13
N ASP A 383 -16.25 2.49 11.76
CA ASP A 383 -16.95 3.35 12.71
C ASP A 383 -17.99 2.60 13.56
N MET A 384 -18.58 1.54 13.03
CA MET A 384 -19.64 0.80 13.73
C MET A 384 -19.13 -0.41 14.50
N ASP A 385 -17.98 -0.97 14.13
CA ASP A 385 -17.49 -2.22 14.72
C ASP A 385 -16.02 -2.16 15.17
N MET A 386 -15.08 -1.81 14.29
CA MET A 386 -13.66 -2.03 14.58
C MET A 386 -13.10 -1.06 15.62
N ALA A 387 -13.35 0.25 15.47
CA ALA A 387 -12.97 1.22 16.49
C ALA A 387 -13.73 0.99 17.81
N PRO A 388 -15.05 0.74 17.80
CA PRO A 388 -15.76 0.32 19.01
C PRO A 388 -15.19 -0.90 19.73
N ARG A 389 -14.77 -1.93 19.02
CA ARG A 389 -14.17 -3.14 19.65
C ARG A 389 -12.90 -2.83 20.43
N LEU A 390 -12.10 -1.89 19.94
CA LEU A 390 -10.85 -1.51 20.59
C LEU A 390 -11.06 -0.56 21.77
N LEU A 391 -12.11 0.26 21.75
CA LEU A 391 -12.30 1.34 22.72
C LEU A 391 -13.46 1.11 23.69
N LEU A 392 -14.57 0.53 23.23
CA LEU A 392 -15.81 0.46 24.00
C LEU A 392 -16.02 -0.90 24.64
N PRO A 393 -16.44 -0.96 25.92
CA PRO A 393 -16.96 -2.17 26.51
C PRO A 393 -18.26 -2.64 25.81
N PRO A 394 -18.65 -3.92 25.95
CA PRO A 394 -19.77 -4.52 25.20
C PRO A 394 -21.08 -3.73 25.28
N GLU A 395 -21.44 -3.22 26.45
CA GLU A 395 -22.69 -2.49 26.65
C GLU A 395 -22.73 -1.16 25.88
N LEU A 396 -21.59 -0.44 25.85
CA LEU A 396 -21.48 0.79 25.07
C LEU A 396 -21.46 0.51 23.56
N ARG A 397 -20.84 -0.61 23.14
CA ARG A 397 -20.88 -1.03 21.71
C ARG A 397 -22.30 -1.33 21.26
N GLU A 398 -23.06 -2.06 22.06
CA GLU A 398 -24.46 -2.37 21.75
C GLU A 398 -25.29 -1.09 21.67
N SER A 399 -25.13 -0.18 22.62
CA SER A 399 -25.81 1.11 22.62
C SER A 399 -25.43 1.98 21.42
N TRP A 400 -24.15 1.97 21.00
CA TRP A 400 -23.69 2.67 19.81
C TRP A 400 -24.32 2.11 18.52
N LEU A 401 -24.40 0.78 18.38
CA LEU A 401 -24.98 0.10 17.22
C LEU A 401 -26.51 0.17 17.16
N SER A 402 -27.19 0.23 18.29
CA SER A 402 -28.65 0.32 18.35
C SER A 402 -29.18 1.74 18.10
N GLY A 403 -28.32 2.75 18.11
CA GLY A 403 -28.66 4.13 17.85
C GLY A 403 -29.31 4.32 16.47
N ILE A 404 -30.20 5.31 16.36
CA ILE A 404 -30.84 5.69 15.11
C ILE A 404 -30.06 6.87 14.52
N GLU A 405 -29.62 6.72 13.28
CA GLU A 405 -28.90 7.78 12.55
C GLU A 405 -29.88 8.75 11.87
N SER A 406 -30.98 9.09 12.50
CA SER A 406 -31.95 10.04 11.96
C SER A 406 -31.57 11.52 12.16
N GLY A 407 -30.26 11.81 12.21
CA GLY A 407 -29.72 13.16 12.32
C GLY A 407 -29.24 13.58 13.70
N GLU A 408 -29.49 12.78 14.74
CA GLU A 408 -29.01 13.03 16.09
C GLU A 408 -28.26 11.83 16.64
N LEU A 409 -27.01 12.06 17.07
CA LEU A 409 -26.28 11.12 17.89
C LEU A 409 -26.94 11.07 19.27
N ASN A 410 -27.10 9.87 19.84
CA ASN A 410 -27.75 9.71 21.14
C ASN A 410 -27.00 10.49 22.25
N PRO A 411 -27.49 11.64 22.73
CA PRO A 411 -26.79 12.46 23.71
C PRO A 411 -26.58 11.72 25.05
N GLN A 412 -27.54 10.87 25.44
CA GLN A 412 -27.43 10.11 26.69
C GLN A 412 -26.26 9.13 26.68
N LEU A 413 -25.92 8.59 25.51
CA LEU A 413 -24.77 7.72 25.36
C LEU A 413 -23.45 8.52 25.34
N VAL A 414 -23.33 9.48 24.40
CA VAL A 414 -22.06 10.14 24.13
C VAL A 414 -21.66 11.20 25.17
N GLU A 415 -22.59 11.62 26.01
CA GLU A 415 -22.33 12.51 27.16
C GLU A 415 -22.14 11.75 28.46
N SER A 416 -22.33 10.42 28.47
CA SER A 416 -22.15 9.60 29.66
C SER A 416 -20.69 9.55 30.13
N GLU A 417 -20.48 9.45 31.43
CA GLU A 417 -19.13 9.30 32.00
C GLU A 417 -18.47 7.97 31.55
N ALA A 418 -19.27 6.92 31.31
CA ALA A 418 -18.77 5.65 30.80
C ALA A 418 -18.21 5.80 29.38
N TRP A 419 -18.90 6.54 28.48
CA TRP A 419 -18.39 6.85 27.15
C TRP A 419 -17.10 7.66 27.20
N LYS A 420 -17.10 8.75 27.97
CA LYS A 420 -15.92 9.61 28.14
C LYS A 420 -14.71 8.84 28.65
N ALA A 421 -14.90 7.95 29.62
CA ALA A 421 -13.84 7.10 30.13
C ALA A 421 -13.31 6.13 29.06
N ALA A 422 -14.20 5.53 28.29
CA ALA A 422 -13.83 4.57 27.24
C ALA A 422 -13.05 5.23 26.11
N ILE A 423 -13.50 6.38 25.57
CA ILE A 423 -12.81 7.08 24.48
C ILE A 423 -11.50 7.74 24.91
N ASN A 424 -11.34 8.06 26.18
CA ASN A 424 -10.08 8.54 26.74
C ASN A 424 -9.18 7.38 27.22
N HIS A 425 -9.22 6.26 26.50
CA HIS A 425 -8.40 5.10 26.81
C HIS A 425 -6.92 5.50 26.96
N PRO A 426 -6.24 5.07 28.03
CA PRO A 426 -4.88 5.54 28.33
C PRO A 426 -3.82 4.97 27.39
N GLN A 427 -4.11 3.86 26.71
CA GLN A 427 -3.14 3.12 25.90
C GLN A 427 -3.53 3.00 24.41
N ILE A 428 -4.81 3.17 24.04
CA ILE A 428 -5.30 2.99 22.67
C ILE A 428 -5.88 4.31 22.15
N PHE A 429 -5.33 4.79 21.05
CA PHE A 429 -5.69 6.05 20.40
C PHE A 429 -6.01 5.79 18.94
N ILE A 430 -7.22 6.11 18.51
CA ILE A 430 -7.66 5.97 17.12
C ILE A 430 -7.97 7.35 16.57
N TYR A 431 -7.27 7.70 15.49
CA TYR A 431 -7.44 8.96 14.78
C TYR A 431 -7.98 8.72 13.39
N GLU A 432 -8.92 9.55 12.99
CA GLU A 432 -9.51 9.56 11.65
C GLU A 432 -9.17 10.85 10.92
N THR A 433 -8.61 10.71 9.72
CA THR A 433 -8.04 11.84 8.95
C THR A 433 -9.11 12.79 8.40
N GLY A 434 -8.71 14.04 8.21
CA GLY A 434 -9.54 15.10 7.67
C GLY A 434 -10.20 15.93 8.77
N ARG A 435 -10.06 17.26 8.68
CA ARG A 435 -10.72 18.20 9.58
C ARG A 435 -11.53 19.19 8.77
N LEU A 436 -12.72 19.52 9.23
CA LEU A 436 -13.61 20.50 8.57
C LEU A 436 -12.99 21.91 8.49
N ASP A 437 -12.02 22.21 9.35
CA ASP A 437 -11.33 23.48 9.45
C ASP A 437 -9.95 23.51 8.79
N SER A 438 -9.47 22.38 8.25
CA SER A 438 -8.07 22.26 7.79
C SER A 438 -7.85 22.59 6.32
N VAL A 439 -8.88 22.54 5.48
CA VAL A 439 -8.72 22.74 4.03
C VAL A 439 -9.87 23.58 3.47
N LYS A 440 -9.55 24.75 2.96
CA LYS A 440 -10.49 25.62 2.23
C LYS A 440 -9.85 26.06 0.93
N LEU A 441 -10.44 25.64 -0.18
CA LEU A 441 -10.06 26.09 -1.52
C LEU A 441 -11.32 26.53 -2.28
N GLY A 442 -11.34 27.78 -2.70
CA GLY A 442 -12.43 28.29 -3.51
C GLY A 442 -13.83 28.17 -2.89
N GLY A 443 -13.94 28.26 -1.56
CA GLY A 443 -15.20 28.11 -0.84
C GLY A 443 -15.65 26.68 -0.57
N ASN A 444 -15.00 25.68 -1.17
CA ASN A 444 -15.22 24.25 -0.94
C ASN A 444 -14.16 23.68 -0.01
N THR A 445 -14.53 22.63 0.71
CA THR A 445 -13.60 21.87 1.56
C THR A 445 -13.15 20.62 0.80
N HIS A 446 -11.85 20.45 0.63
CA HIS A 446 -11.24 19.30 -0.02
C HIS A 446 -10.42 18.50 1.00
N PHE A 447 -10.57 17.20 0.96
CA PHE A 447 -9.83 16.27 1.81
C PHE A 447 -9.10 15.27 0.94
N GLY A 448 -7.79 15.11 1.17
CA GLY A 448 -7.04 14.00 0.61
C GLY A 448 -7.56 12.68 1.18
N LYS A 449 -7.47 11.61 0.39
CA LYS A 449 -7.82 10.26 0.82
C LYS A 449 -6.59 9.59 1.41
N LEU A 450 -6.65 9.13 2.66
CA LEU A 450 -5.53 8.39 3.24
C LEU A 450 -5.40 7.03 2.56
N HIS A 451 -4.20 6.73 2.08
CA HIS A 451 -3.86 5.43 1.49
C HIS A 451 -2.50 4.90 1.95
N ALA A 452 -1.79 5.61 2.80
CA ALA A 452 -0.52 5.20 3.38
C ALA A 452 -0.67 3.94 4.25
N LYS A 453 0.35 3.08 4.22
CA LYS A 453 0.39 1.79 4.91
C LYS A 453 1.77 1.59 5.52
N TYR A 454 1.89 1.88 6.81
CA TYR A 454 3.13 1.65 7.52
C TYR A 454 2.92 1.47 9.02
N ILE A 455 3.93 0.91 9.66
CA ILE A 455 3.98 0.67 11.11
C ILE A 455 5.32 1.16 11.63
N THR A 456 5.32 1.78 12.81
CA THR A 456 6.55 2.10 13.56
C THR A 456 6.42 1.68 15.01
N GLY A 457 7.54 1.27 15.60
CA GLY A 457 7.68 0.96 17.03
C GLY A 457 9.13 1.16 17.45
N GLY A 458 9.45 2.29 18.10
CA GLY A 458 10.83 2.65 18.39
C GLY A 458 11.67 2.81 17.11
N GLN A 459 12.78 2.07 17.01
CA GLN A 459 13.65 2.08 15.82
C GLN A 459 13.19 1.12 14.72
N TYR A 460 12.13 0.34 14.97
CA TYR A 460 11.64 -0.68 14.04
C TYR A 460 10.42 -0.19 13.29
N GLY A 461 10.22 -0.68 12.08
CA GLY A 461 9.02 -0.39 11.32
C GLY A 461 8.87 -1.23 10.08
N PHE A 462 7.78 -0.97 9.37
CA PHE A 462 7.42 -1.61 8.12
C PHE A 462 6.76 -0.61 7.19
N VAL A 463 7.15 -0.61 5.92
CA VAL A 463 6.47 0.12 4.84
C VAL A 463 6.19 -0.87 3.71
N GLY A 464 4.96 -0.89 3.21
CA GLY A 464 4.60 -1.79 2.12
C GLY A 464 3.23 -1.55 1.52
N THR A 465 2.68 -2.61 0.95
CA THR A 465 1.45 -2.59 0.17
C THR A 465 0.21 -3.02 0.96
N SER A 466 0.40 -3.64 2.13
CA SER A 466 -0.68 -4.22 2.94
C SER A 466 -1.54 -3.17 3.63
N ASN A 467 -2.85 -3.23 3.39
CA ASN A 467 -3.84 -2.41 4.11
C ASN A 467 -4.10 -2.89 5.55
N PHE A 468 -3.48 -3.99 5.99
CA PHE A 468 -3.78 -4.67 7.25
C PHE A 468 -5.26 -5.05 7.40
N ASP A 469 -5.98 -5.17 6.29
CA ASP A 469 -7.36 -5.61 6.21
C ASP A 469 -7.49 -7.14 6.08
N TYR A 470 -8.72 -7.62 6.01
CA TYR A 470 -9.01 -9.06 5.93
C TYR A 470 -8.46 -9.68 4.64
N ARG A 471 -8.61 -9.00 3.50
CA ARG A 471 -8.10 -9.49 2.21
C ARG A 471 -6.57 -9.53 2.15
N SER A 472 -5.91 -8.51 2.68
CA SER A 472 -4.44 -8.45 2.74
C SER A 472 -3.86 -9.58 3.59
N ARG A 473 -4.59 -9.99 4.63
CA ARG A 473 -4.15 -11.08 5.52
C ARG A 473 -4.35 -12.47 4.94
N LEU A 474 -5.42 -12.69 4.17
CA LEU A 474 -5.87 -14.04 3.83
C LEU A 474 -5.84 -14.39 2.36
N TYR A 475 -6.03 -13.41 1.47
CA TYR A 475 -6.28 -13.67 0.05
C TYR A 475 -5.25 -13.05 -0.88
N ASN A 476 -4.74 -11.88 -0.56
CA ASN A 476 -3.83 -11.17 -1.43
C ASN A 476 -2.39 -11.55 -1.14
N ASN A 477 -1.58 -11.62 -2.19
CA ASN A 477 -0.16 -11.42 -2.00
C ASN A 477 0.10 -9.94 -1.76
N GLU A 478 0.92 -9.67 -0.77
CA GLU A 478 1.38 -8.34 -0.36
C GLU A 478 2.89 -8.39 -0.19
N MET A 479 3.53 -7.24 -0.26
CA MET A 479 4.96 -7.14 0.01
C MET A 479 5.31 -5.82 0.66
N GLY A 480 6.49 -5.76 1.24
CA GLY A 480 7.07 -4.56 1.80
C GLY A 480 8.38 -4.85 2.51
N PHE A 481 8.87 -3.84 3.20
CA PHE A 481 10.14 -3.92 3.91
C PHE A 481 9.96 -3.62 5.39
N PHE A 482 10.35 -4.60 6.19
CA PHE A 482 10.66 -4.41 7.60
C PHE A 482 12.02 -3.71 7.69
N PHE A 483 12.16 -2.76 8.61
CA PHE A 483 13.43 -2.06 8.83
C PHE A 483 13.76 -1.95 10.33
N ASP A 484 15.06 -1.86 10.60
CA ASP A 484 15.65 -1.54 11.88
C ASP A 484 16.56 -0.33 11.67
N ASP A 485 16.04 0.86 11.98
CA ASP A 485 16.73 2.14 11.85
C ASP A 485 15.94 3.25 12.54
N ALA A 486 16.53 3.87 13.55
CA ALA A 486 15.90 4.92 14.33
C ALA A 486 15.61 6.20 13.52
N GLU A 487 16.48 6.58 12.59
CA GLU A 487 16.32 7.78 11.78
C GLU A 487 15.19 7.61 10.75
N LEU A 488 15.10 6.44 10.10
CA LEU A 488 14.00 6.13 9.20
C LEU A 488 12.66 6.06 9.95
N SER A 489 12.66 5.47 11.14
CA SER A 489 11.49 5.47 12.02
C SER A 489 11.05 6.89 12.36
N ASN A 490 11.98 7.76 12.72
CA ASN A 490 11.67 9.17 13.02
C ASN A 490 11.08 9.92 11.82
N ASP A 491 11.60 9.66 10.60
CA ASP A 491 11.02 10.25 9.37
C ASP A 491 9.54 9.87 9.19
N LEU A 492 9.18 8.62 9.49
CA LEU A 492 7.79 8.15 9.45
C LEU A 492 6.95 8.69 10.63
N GLU A 493 7.55 8.87 11.79
CA GLU A 493 6.85 9.44 12.94
C GLU A 493 6.53 10.93 12.77
N GLU A 494 7.39 11.68 12.08
CA GLU A 494 7.09 13.05 11.69
C GLU A 494 5.86 13.10 10.76
N ILE A 495 5.77 12.18 9.80
CA ILE A 495 4.58 12.03 8.95
C ILE A 495 3.35 11.67 9.78
N PHE A 496 3.51 10.78 10.76
CA PHE A 496 2.41 10.41 11.67
C PHE A 496 1.88 11.62 12.44
N GLU A 497 2.76 12.43 13.01
CA GLU A 497 2.35 13.64 13.75
C GLU A 497 1.66 14.68 12.84
N GLN A 498 2.12 14.83 11.60
CA GLN A 498 1.46 15.71 10.63
C GLN A 498 0.05 15.19 10.27
N LEU A 499 -0.11 13.91 10.05
CA LEU A 499 -1.42 13.29 9.78
C LEU A 499 -2.36 13.40 11.00
N LYS A 500 -1.84 13.14 12.19
CA LYS A 500 -2.56 13.26 13.46
C LYS A 500 -3.06 14.68 13.70
N ALA A 501 -2.25 15.69 13.41
CA ALA A 501 -2.62 17.11 13.57
C ALA A 501 -3.82 17.51 12.70
N THR A 502 -4.06 16.81 11.60
CA THR A 502 -5.20 17.01 10.69
C THR A 502 -6.27 15.92 10.82
N SER A 503 -6.35 15.28 11.96
CA SER A 503 -7.28 14.19 12.26
C SER A 503 -8.16 14.52 13.47
N TYR A 504 -9.27 13.79 13.59
CA TYR A 504 -10.08 13.73 14.80
C TYR A 504 -9.77 12.45 15.57
N ARG A 505 -9.71 12.51 16.89
CA ARG A 505 -9.70 11.31 17.71
C ARG A 505 -11.11 10.72 17.77
N TRP A 506 -11.25 9.45 17.44
CA TRP A 506 -12.53 8.74 17.38
C TRP A 506 -13.30 8.83 18.71
N GLY A 507 -14.59 9.14 18.62
CA GLY A 507 -15.50 9.21 19.76
C GLY A 507 -15.43 10.48 20.60
N THR A 508 -14.48 11.37 20.35
CA THR A 508 -14.37 12.66 21.07
C THR A 508 -15.50 13.62 20.70
N PRO A 509 -15.78 14.64 21.54
CA PRO A 509 -16.77 15.66 21.22
C PRO A 509 -16.54 16.34 19.86
N GLU A 510 -15.29 16.58 19.48
CA GLU A 510 -14.95 17.16 18.17
C GLU A 510 -15.28 16.22 17.01
N TRP A 511 -15.00 14.94 17.16
CA TRP A 511 -15.34 13.91 16.15
C TRP A 511 -16.86 13.77 16.01
N LEU A 512 -17.60 13.77 17.10
CA LEU A 512 -19.05 13.73 17.12
C LEU A 512 -19.66 14.97 16.47
N GLU A 513 -19.11 16.15 16.75
CA GLU A 513 -19.56 17.40 16.13
C GLU A 513 -19.27 17.42 14.62
N MET A 514 -18.14 16.90 14.18
CA MET A 514 -17.87 16.71 12.76
C MET A 514 -18.95 15.86 12.10
N ARG A 515 -19.34 14.74 12.70
CA ARG A 515 -20.41 13.87 12.18
C ARG A 515 -21.74 14.61 12.09
N ARG A 516 -22.13 15.37 13.11
CA ARG A 516 -23.36 16.20 13.10
C ARG A 516 -23.32 17.22 11.95
N LYS A 517 -22.21 17.92 11.78
CA LYS A 517 -22.05 18.90 10.70
C LYS A 517 -22.11 18.24 9.31
N VAL A 518 -21.53 17.07 9.14
CA VAL A 518 -21.62 16.31 7.88
C VAL A 518 -23.05 15.85 7.61
N MET A 519 -23.74 15.32 8.63
CA MET A 519 -25.15 14.91 8.51
C MET A 519 -26.10 16.05 8.16
N ALA A 520 -25.82 17.25 8.62
CA ALA A 520 -26.63 18.44 8.35
C ALA A 520 -26.50 18.95 6.90
N LYS A 521 -25.48 18.51 6.16
CA LYS A 521 -25.26 18.85 4.75
C LYS A 521 -26.02 17.89 3.82
N LYS A 522 -26.02 18.21 2.54
CA LYS A 522 -26.49 17.32 1.46
C LYS A 522 -25.29 16.70 0.76
N GLY A 523 -25.46 15.52 0.19
CA GLY A 523 -24.45 14.87 -0.63
C GLY A 523 -24.04 13.48 -0.13
N MET A 524 -23.07 12.88 -0.81
CA MET A 524 -22.64 11.50 -0.58
C MET A 524 -22.10 11.26 0.83
N LYS A 525 -21.28 12.19 1.36
CA LYS A 525 -20.73 12.07 2.71
C LYS A 525 -21.80 12.13 3.79
N SER A 526 -22.78 13.00 3.63
CA SER A 526 -23.96 13.07 4.52
C SER A 526 -24.77 11.77 4.46
N TRP A 527 -25.01 11.27 3.26
CA TRP A 527 -25.70 9.99 3.07
C TRP A 527 -24.92 8.84 3.73
N MET A 528 -23.61 8.80 3.55
CA MET A 528 -22.74 7.81 4.18
C MET A 528 -22.91 7.78 5.71
N VAL A 529 -22.76 8.93 6.37
CA VAL A 529 -22.87 8.99 7.83
C VAL A 529 -24.24 8.54 8.32
N ARG A 530 -25.30 8.94 7.63
CA ARG A 530 -26.69 8.58 8.00
C ARG A 530 -26.98 7.09 7.86
N HIS A 531 -26.27 6.38 7.00
CA HIS A 531 -26.60 5.00 6.64
C HIS A 531 -25.55 3.99 7.12
N GLN A 532 -24.50 4.41 7.81
CA GLN A 532 -23.42 3.51 8.25
C GLN A 532 -23.92 2.32 9.09
N ARG A 533 -24.83 2.55 10.05
CA ARG A 533 -25.40 1.46 10.87
C ARG A 533 -26.18 0.46 10.03
N GLY A 534 -27.00 0.94 9.12
CA GLY A 534 -27.77 0.09 8.21
C GLY A 534 -26.86 -0.72 7.29
N LEU A 535 -25.85 -0.08 6.70
CA LEU A 535 -24.87 -0.75 5.84
C LEU A 535 -24.07 -1.82 6.59
N TYR A 536 -23.61 -1.50 7.79
CA TYR A 536 -22.91 -2.47 8.64
C TYR A 536 -23.77 -3.68 8.97
N LYS A 537 -25.00 -3.45 9.44
CA LYS A 537 -25.96 -4.53 9.75
C LYS A 537 -26.27 -5.39 8.52
N PHE A 538 -26.42 -4.78 7.36
CA PHE A 538 -26.63 -5.49 6.09
C PHE A 538 -25.42 -6.37 5.73
N MET A 539 -24.21 -5.84 5.81
CA MET A 539 -22.99 -6.61 5.51
C MET A 539 -22.82 -7.79 6.45
N LYS A 540 -23.05 -7.59 7.75
CA LYS A 540 -23.00 -8.68 8.74
C LYS A 540 -24.06 -9.75 8.48
N ALA A 541 -25.29 -9.35 8.17
CA ALA A 541 -26.39 -10.30 7.89
C ALA A 541 -26.17 -11.12 6.61
N THR A 542 -25.47 -10.54 5.63
CA THR A 542 -25.19 -11.20 4.33
C THR A 542 -23.84 -11.89 4.28
N GLY A 543 -22.99 -11.73 5.30
CA GLY A 543 -21.63 -12.26 5.33
C GLY A 543 -20.72 -11.66 4.25
N LEU A 544 -20.99 -10.41 3.79
CA LEU A 544 -20.21 -9.72 2.77
C LEU A 544 -19.03 -8.92 3.34
N ASP A 545 -18.86 -8.90 4.65
CA ASP A 545 -17.77 -8.21 5.35
C ASP A 545 -16.36 -8.74 4.97
N TRP A 546 -16.27 -9.96 4.46
CA TRP A 546 -15.02 -10.54 3.95
C TRP A 546 -14.58 -10.01 2.57
N LEU A 547 -15.45 -9.30 1.86
CA LEU A 547 -15.13 -8.73 0.54
C LEU A 547 -14.28 -7.46 0.61
N ILE A 548 -14.08 -6.93 1.82
CA ILE A 548 -13.42 -5.64 2.06
C ILE A 548 -12.04 -5.86 2.65
#